data_1f600a8480bcf049dcd006943c66250f
#
_entry.id   1f600a8480bcf049dcd006943c66250f
#
_cell.length_a   1.000
_cell.length_b   1.000
_cell.length_c   1.000
_cell.angle_alpha   90.00
_cell.angle_beta   90.00
_cell.angle_gamma   90.00
#
_symmetry.space_group_name_H-M   'P 1'
#
loop_
_entity.id
_entity.type
_entity.pdbx_description
1 polymer ?
#
loop_
_entity_poly.entity_id
_entity_poly.type
_entity_poly.pdbx_seq_one_letter_code
_entity_poly.pdbx_strand_id
1 'polypeptide(L)'
;CNLSEVVIRENDDLETLKNKVRIATILGTFQSTLTNFRYLSKKWKENCEEERLLGVSLTGIMDNNLTNGKADEAWRNDSLRGYVNTKMVLETLKNVAIETNKEWAEKIGVPQSVSVTCVKPSGTVSQLVDAASGIHARHNPYYVRTVRGDKKDPLTIMMRDFGFPHEDDVTKPEHTTVFSFPMKSPENSIFRMDMSAIEQL
;
A
#
# COMPACT_ATOMS: atom_id res chain seq x y z
N CYS A 1 -9.55 11.90 4.46
CA CYS A 1 -8.15 11.71 4.88
C CYS A 1 -7.20 12.04 3.72
N ASN A 2 -6.06 12.60 4.06
CA ASN A 2 -4.95 12.81 3.13
C ASN A 2 -4.14 11.52 3.07
N LEU A 3 -4.29 10.78 1.98
CA LEU A 3 -3.77 9.43 1.83
C LEU A 3 -2.37 9.44 1.23
N SER A 4 -1.47 8.68 1.83
CA SER A 4 -0.19 8.32 1.26
C SER A 4 0.05 6.81 1.49
N GLU A 5 0.78 6.16 0.60
CA GLU A 5 1.01 4.73 0.67
C GLU A 5 2.49 4.41 0.56
N VAL A 6 2.97 3.65 1.53
CA VAL A 6 4.34 3.15 1.58
C VAL A 6 4.41 1.78 0.93
N VAL A 7 5.26 1.64 -0.07
CA VAL A 7 5.51 0.36 -0.73
C VAL A 7 6.64 -0.38 -0.01
N ILE A 8 6.27 -1.48 0.63
CA ILE A 8 7.22 -2.40 1.27
C ILE A 8 7.77 -3.35 0.20
N ARG A 9 9.09 -3.51 0.19
CA ARG A 9 9.80 -4.42 -0.70
C ARG A 9 10.44 -5.57 0.10
N GLU A 10 10.66 -6.68 -0.56
CA GLU A 10 11.27 -7.89 0.03
C GLU A 10 12.55 -7.59 0.83
N ASN A 11 13.40 -6.73 0.31
CA ASN A 11 14.71 -6.41 0.87
C ASN A 11 14.74 -5.17 1.77
N ASP A 12 13.60 -4.59 2.11
CA ASP A 12 13.55 -3.45 3.04
C ASP A 12 13.90 -3.91 4.45
N ASP A 13 14.85 -3.23 5.07
CA ASP A 13 15.13 -3.33 6.48
C ASP A 13 14.30 -2.29 7.28
N LEU A 14 14.38 -2.36 8.60
CA LEU A 14 13.62 -1.48 9.48
C LEU A 14 13.94 0.01 9.27
N GLU A 15 15.21 0.35 9.01
CA GLU A 15 15.60 1.74 8.78
C GLU A 15 15.08 2.27 7.45
N THR A 16 15.10 1.46 6.40
CA THR A 16 14.50 1.77 5.11
C THR A 16 12.99 2.01 5.25
N LEU A 17 12.29 1.14 6.00
CA LEU A 17 10.86 1.29 6.26
C LEU A 17 10.56 2.56 7.06
N LYS A 18 11.33 2.89 8.10
CA LYS A 18 11.19 4.15 8.85
C LYS A 18 11.34 5.38 7.93
N ASN A 19 12.34 5.37 7.06
CA ASN A 19 12.58 6.46 6.12
C ASN A 19 11.42 6.62 5.13
N LYS A 20 10.90 5.52 4.58
CA LYS A 20 9.74 5.54 3.68
C LYS A 20 8.49 6.08 4.37
N VAL A 21 8.21 5.63 5.60
CA VAL A 21 7.08 6.12 6.41
C VAL A 21 7.24 7.60 6.73
N ARG A 22 8.47 8.04 7.09
CA ARG A 22 8.75 9.46 7.33
C ARG A 22 8.42 10.31 6.10
N ILE A 23 8.89 9.93 4.92
CA ILE A 23 8.63 10.66 3.67
C ILE A 23 7.13 10.69 3.36
N ALA A 24 6.44 9.56 3.45
CA ALA A 24 5.01 9.46 3.21
C ALA A 24 4.20 10.36 4.17
N THR A 25 4.61 10.41 5.44
CA THR A 25 3.99 11.27 6.45
C THR A 25 4.22 12.76 6.17
N ILE A 26 5.42 13.14 5.75
CA ILE A 26 5.72 14.52 5.35
C ILE A 26 4.81 14.94 4.20
N LEU A 27 4.73 14.12 3.15
CA LEU A 27 3.86 14.37 2.00
C LEU A 27 2.38 14.50 2.41
N GLY A 28 1.89 13.59 3.27
CA GLY A 28 0.53 13.65 3.80
C GLY A 28 0.28 14.91 4.63
N THR A 29 1.26 15.34 5.46
CA THR A 29 1.16 16.56 6.25
C THR A 29 1.06 17.80 5.35
N PHE A 30 1.88 17.90 4.31
CA PHE A 30 1.74 18.98 3.32
C PHE A 30 0.42 18.90 2.58
N GLN A 31 -0.02 17.72 2.16
CA GLN A 31 -1.32 17.55 1.49
C GLN A 31 -2.47 18.04 2.36
N SER A 32 -2.41 17.88 3.67
CA SER A 32 -3.43 18.34 4.62
C SER A 32 -3.63 19.86 4.64
N THR A 33 -2.67 20.64 4.11
CA THR A 33 -2.79 22.09 3.98
C THR A 33 -3.62 22.53 2.78
N LEU A 34 -3.94 21.64 1.86
CA LEU A 34 -4.73 21.91 0.66
C LEU A 34 -6.23 22.00 1.01
N THR A 35 -6.65 23.09 1.63
CA THR A 35 -8.02 23.28 2.15
C THR A 35 -8.85 24.29 1.32
N ASN A 36 -8.48 24.54 0.08
CA ASN A 36 -9.25 25.41 -0.81
C ASN A 36 -10.41 24.67 -1.49
N PHE A 37 -11.47 24.44 -0.76
CA PHE A 37 -12.67 23.71 -1.23
C PHE A 37 -13.71 24.66 -1.83
N ARG A 38 -13.55 25.04 -3.09
CA ARG A 38 -14.40 26.06 -3.77
C ARG A 38 -15.88 25.68 -3.86
N TYR A 39 -16.19 24.37 -3.91
CA TYR A 39 -17.54 23.84 -4.16
C TYR A 39 -18.15 23.12 -2.95
N LEU A 40 -17.45 23.10 -1.81
CA LEU A 40 -17.90 22.45 -0.59
C LEU A 40 -18.36 23.47 0.45
N SER A 41 -19.12 23.02 1.46
CA SER A 41 -19.57 23.89 2.54
C SER A 41 -18.38 24.39 3.38
N LYS A 42 -18.59 25.55 4.02
CA LYS A 42 -17.61 26.13 4.95
C LYS A 42 -17.24 25.17 6.11
N LYS A 43 -18.24 24.44 6.61
CA LYS A 43 -18.04 23.43 7.66
C LYS A 43 -17.07 22.33 7.24
N TRP A 44 -17.06 21.93 5.96
CA TRP A 44 -16.10 20.95 5.45
C TRP A 44 -14.65 21.45 5.58
N LYS A 45 -14.43 22.72 5.23
CA LYS A 45 -13.11 23.34 5.38
C LYS A 45 -12.70 23.40 6.84
N GLU A 46 -13.57 23.87 7.71
CA GLU A 46 -13.34 24.00 9.15
C GLU A 46 -12.94 22.65 9.77
N ASN A 47 -13.68 21.57 9.51
CA ASN A 47 -13.36 20.22 9.98
C ASN A 47 -12.00 19.74 9.45
N CYS A 48 -11.70 19.96 8.15
CA CYS A 48 -10.41 19.54 7.57
C CYS A 48 -9.24 20.31 8.15
N GLU A 49 -9.42 21.58 8.48
CA GLU A 49 -8.38 22.43 9.09
C GLU A 49 -8.15 22.11 10.57
N GLU A 50 -9.18 21.69 11.28
CA GLU A 50 -9.13 21.28 12.67
C GLU A 50 -8.50 19.87 12.82
N GLU A 51 -8.99 18.88 12.07
CA GLU A 51 -8.62 17.48 12.24
C GLU A 51 -7.35 17.09 11.48
N ARG A 52 -7.08 17.70 10.34
CA ARG A 52 -5.88 17.42 9.49
C ARG A 52 -5.65 15.92 9.25
N LEU A 53 -6.69 15.12 9.06
CA LEU A 53 -6.60 13.67 8.98
C LEU A 53 -5.63 13.19 7.90
N LEU A 54 -4.65 12.41 8.31
CA LEU A 54 -3.77 11.64 7.43
C LEU A 54 -4.22 10.19 7.35
N GLY A 55 -3.74 9.52 6.33
CA GLY A 55 -3.90 8.09 6.16
C GLY A 55 -2.63 7.51 5.55
N VAL A 56 -1.55 7.46 6.33
CA VAL A 56 -0.33 6.76 5.94
C VAL A 56 -0.60 5.27 6.03
N SER A 57 -0.57 4.59 4.90
CA SER A 57 -0.82 3.16 4.78
C SER A 57 0.39 2.41 4.24
N LEU A 58 0.38 1.09 4.42
CA LEU A 58 1.41 0.19 3.93
C LEU A 58 0.82 -0.75 2.88
N THR A 59 1.57 -1.03 1.80
CA THR A 59 1.26 -2.09 0.85
C THR A 59 2.49 -2.95 0.63
N GLY A 60 2.32 -4.22 0.25
CA GLY A 60 3.43 -5.17 0.20
C GLY A 60 3.79 -5.78 1.56
N ILE A 61 2.91 -5.69 2.54
CA ILE A 61 3.13 -6.22 3.90
C ILE A 61 3.52 -7.70 3.86
N MET A 62 2.87 -8.49 3.01
CA MET A 62 3.10 -9.93 2.88
C MET A 62 4.31 -10.30 2.00
N ASP A 63 5.02 -9.33 1.46
CA ASP A 63 6.23 -9.53 0.65
C ASP A 63 7.54 -9.43 1.47
N ASN A 64 7.48 -9.03 2.76
CA ASN A 64 8.67 -8.77 3.57
C ASN A 64 8.63 -9.51 4.91
N ASN A 65 9.72 -10.14 5.27
CA ASN A 65 9.82 -10.97 6.48
C ASN A 65 9.60 -10.22 7.81
N LEU A 66 9.86 -8.91 7.85
CA LEU A 66 9.60 -8.09 9.04
C LEU A 66 8.12 -7.82 9.30
N THR A 67 7.28 -7.93 8.25
CA THR A 67 5.88 -7.50 8.30
C THR A 67 4.88 -8.61 8.01
N ASN A 68 5.33 -9.76 7.50
CA ASN A 68 4.45 -10.85 7.04
C ASN A 68 4.14 -11.91 8.11
N GLY A 69 4.58 -11.73 9.36
CA GLY A 69 4.36 -12.67 10.46
C GLY A 69 5.34 -13.85 10.56
N LYS A 70 6.19 -14.11 9.56
CA LYS A 70 7.18 -15.20 9.63
C LYS A 70 8.17 -15.04 10.78
N ALA A 71 8.56 -13.82 11.11
CA ALA A 71 9.42 -13.53 12.25
C ALA A 71 8.74 -13.92 13.60
N ASP A 72 7.42 -13.85 13.68
CA ASP A 72 6.65 -14.17 14.88
C ASP A 72 6.60 -15.68 15.13
N GLU A 73 6.58 -16.51 14.09
CA GLU A 73 6.67 -17.97 14.21
C GLU A 73 8.02 -18.41 14.76
N ALA A 74 9.11 -17.83 14.27
CA ALA A 74 10.44 -18.09 14.78
C ALA A 74 10.59 -17.66 16.24
N TRP A 75 9.93 -16.60 16.67
CA TRP A 75 9.90 -16.11 18.05
C TRP A 75 9.09 -17.03 18.98
N ARG A 76 7.94 -17.55 18.53
CA ARG A 76 7.12 -18.52 19.29
C ARG A 76 7.89 -19.82 19.58
N ASN A 77 8.74 -20.23 18.67
CA ASN A 77 9.54 -21.47 18.78
C ASN A 77 10.82 -21.30 19.61
N ASP A 78 10.99 -20.22 20.37
CA ASP A 78 12.13 -19.93 21.27
C ASP A 78 13.51 -19.87 20.57
N SER A 79 13.56 -20.06 19.26
CA SER A 79 14.81 -20.11 18.48
C SER A 79 15.46 -18.75 18.27
N LEU A 80 14.69 -17.65 18.46
CA LEU A 80 15.12 -16.29 18.14
C LEU A 80 14.64 -15.24 19.18
N ARG A 81 14.73 -15.58 20.48
CA ARG A 81 14.52 -14.59 21.54
C ARG A 81 15.47 -13.40 21.34
N GLY A 82 14.89 -12.24 21.03
CA GLY A 82 15.63 -11.01 20.76
C GLY A 82 15.45 -10.45 19.34
N TYR A 83 14.76 -11.16 18.45
CA TYR A 83 14.42 -10.65 17.13
C TYR A 83 13.13 -9.82 17.15
N VAL A 84 13.07 -8.87 16.24
CA VAL A 84 11.98 -7.92 16.06
C VAL A 84 10.75 -8.66 15.51
N ASN A 85 9.64 -8.67 16.24
CA ASN A 85 8.39 -9.26 15.75
C ASN A 85 7.55 -8.23 14.94
N THR A 86 6.60 -8.71 14.17
CA THR A 86 5.72 -7.87 13.31
C THR A 86 5.03 -6.77 14.09
N LYS A 87 4.51 -7.05 15.28
CA LYS A 87 3.87 -6.06 16.15
C LYS A 87 4.82 -4.91 16.48
N MET A 88 6.05 -5.21 16.90
CA MET A 88 7.06 -4.19 17.24
C MET A 88 7.44 -3.36 16.01
N VAL A 89 7.54 -3.97 14.82
CA VAL A 89 7.78 -3.25 13.57
C VAL A 89 6.65 -2.27 13.31
N LEU A 90 5.41 -2.73 13.30
CA LEU A 90 4.24 -1.89 13.02
C LEU A 90 4.06 -0.77 14.05
N GLU A 91 4.26 -1.04 15.34
CA GLU A 91 4.24 -0.02 16.39
C GLU A 91 5.36 1.02 16.20
N THR A 92 6.56 0.56 15.85
CA THR A 92 7.69 1.46 15.55
C THR A 92 7.37 2.37 14.36
N LEU A 93 6.86 1.83 13.26
CA LEU A 93 6.50 2.59 12.08
C LEU A 93 5.36 3.59 12.36
N LYS A 94 4.37 3.19 13.16
CA LYS A 94 3.30 4.09 13.62
C LYS A 94 3.87 5.25 14.43
N ASN A 95 4.77 4.98 15.36
CA ASN A 95 5.39 6.03 16.18
C ASN A 95 6.22 6.99 15.32
N VAL A 96 6.99 6.47 14.34
CA VAL A 96 7.69 7.31 13.36
C VAL A 96 6.73 8.22 12.60
N ALA A 97 5.58 7.72 12.18
CA ALA A 97 4.58 8.54 11.50
C ALA A 97 4.03 9.64 12.42
N ILE A 98 3.67 9.31 13.67
CA ILE A 98 3.13 10.28 14.62
C ILE A 98 4.15 11.40 14.94
N GLU A 99 5.39 11.04 15.27
CA GLU A 99 6.43 12.01 15.58
C GLU A 99 6.80 12.87 14.36
N THR A 100 6.83 12.28 13.17
CA THR A 100 7.07 13.02 11.92
C THR A 100 5.95 14.02 11.63
N ASN A 101 4.69 13.63 11.83
CA ASN A 101 3.56 14.56 11.66
C ASN A 101 3.65 15.71 12.68
N LYS A 102 3.97 15.42 13.93
CA LYS A 102 4.16 16.42 14.97
C LYS A 102 5.24 17.44 14.59
N GLU A 103 6.43 16.95 14.23
CA GLU A 103 7.57 17.77 13.80
C GLU A 103 7.20 18.71 12.64
N TRP A 104 6.56 18.14 11.60
CA TRP A 104 6.28 18.90 10.39
C TRP A 104 5.05 19.80 10.51
N ALA A 105 4.04 19.42 11.28
CA ALA A 105 2.91 20.28 11.59
C ALA A 105 3.37 21.55 12.33
N GLU A 106 4.29 21.41 13.30
CA GLU A 106 4.92 22.54 14.00
C GLU A 106 5.70 23.45 13.03
N LYS A 107 6.55 22.86 12.16
CA LYS A 107 7.35 23.60 11.17
C LYS A 107 6.53 24.42 10.19
N ILE A 108 5.39 23.92 9.78
CA ILE A 108 4.50 24.61 8.81
C ILE A 108 3.38 25.41 9.48
N GLY A 109 3.31 25.41 10.82
CA GLY A 109 2.38 26.21 11.58
C GLY A 109 0.92 25.77 11.51
N VAL A 110 0.66 24.43 11.46
CA VAL A 110 -0.69 23.86 11.46
C VAL A 110 -0.90 22.90 12.64
N PRO A 111 -2.15 22.63 13.05
CA PRO A 111 -2.43 21.60 14.06
C PRO A 111 -1.89 20.22 13.66
N GLN A 112 -1.49 19.43 14.65
CA GLN A 112 -1.19 18.02 14.44
C GLN A 112 -2.43 17.27 13.95
N SER A 113 -2.22 16.25 13.15
CA SER A 113 -3.30 15.39 12.68
C SER A 113 -3.89 14.55 13.82
N VAL A 114 -5.22 14.53 13.93
CA VAL A 114 -5.93 13.72 14.93
C VAL A 114 -5.72 12.23 14.68
N SER A 115 -5.60 11.83 13.39
CA SER A 115 -5.25 10.48 13.00
C SER A 115 -4.19 10.52 11.90
N VAL A 116 -3.17 9.66 11.99
CA VAL A 116 -2.00 9.68 11.08
C VAL A 116 -1.93 8.43 10.21
N THR A 117 -2.21 7.25 10.76
CA THR A 117 -2.07 5.98 10.05
C THR A 117 -3.42 5.33 9.75
N CYS A 118 -3.51 4.57 8.68
CA CYS A 118 -4.70 3.78 8.39
C CYS A 118 -4.34 2.48 7.66
N VAL A 119 -5.28 1.55 7.63
CA VAL A 119 -5.24 0.38 6.74
C VAL A 119 -6.08 0.69 5.51
N LYS A 120 -5.49 0.54 4.33
CA LYS A 120 -6.15 0.76 3.05
C LYS A 120 -6.13 -0.51 2.19
N PRO A 121 -7.22 -0.82 1.48
CA PRO A 121 -7.18 -1.80 0.41
C PRO A 121 -6.44 -1.20 -0.80
N SER A 122 -5.20 -1.60 -1.00
CA SER A 122 -4.36 -1.11 -2.08
C SER A 122 -4.63 -1.88 -3.38
N GLY A 123 -5.78 -1.68 -3.99
CA GLY A 123 -6.20 -2.42 -5.19
C GLY A 123 -5.34 -2.08 -6.42
N THR A 124 -5.37 -0.82 -6.84
CA THR A 124 -4.71 -0.37 -8.07
C THR A 124 -3.24 -0.02 -7.85
N VAL A 125 -2.91 0.69 -6.78
CA VAL A 125 -1.53 1.13 -6.51
C VAL A 125 -0.60 -0.05 -6.31
N SER A 126 -1.00 -1.08 -5.54
CA SER A 126 -0.19 -2.29 -5.35
C SER A 126 0.15 -2.98 -6.67
N GLN A 127 -0.75 -2.92 -7.63
CA GLN A 127 -0.54 -3.53 -8.94
C GLN A 127 0.42 -2.72 -9.81
N LEU A 128 0.30 -1.38 -9.77
CA LEU A 128 1.21 -0.48 -10.47
C LEU A 128 2.66 -0.66 -10.02
N VAL A 129 2.86 -0.92 -8.73
CA VAL A 129 4.19 -1.06 -8.12
C VAL A 129 4.63 -2.50 -7.93
N ASP A 130 3.85 -3.49 -8.40
CA ASP A 130 4.10 -4.92 -8.21
C ASP A 130 4.40 -5.29 -6.75
N ALA A 131 3.43 -5.04 -5.88
CA ALA A 131 3.48 -5.40 -4.47
C ALA A 131 2.26 -6.23 -4.07
N ALA A 132 2.33 -6.97 -2.97
CA ALA A 132 1.15 -7.56 -2.35
C ALA A 132 0.16 -6.46 -1.95
N SER A 133 -1.14 -6.69 -2.16
CA SER A 133 -2.18 -5.66 -1.98
C SER A 133 -2.50 -5.42 -0.50
N GLY A 134 -2.03 -4.30 0.05
CA GLY A 134 -2.28 -3.92 1.44
C GLY A 134 -1.84 -5.03 2.40
N ILE A 135 -2.77 -5.57 3.16
CA ILE A 135 -2.57 -6.68 4.12
C ILE A 135 -2.76 -8.07 3.49
N HIS A 136 -3.12 -8.16 2.20
CA HIS A 136 -3.46 -9.43 1.58
C HIS A 136 -2.21 -10.22 1.16
N ALA A 137 -2.29 -11.55 1.27
CA ALA A 137 -1.31 -12.46 0.72
C ALA A 137 -1.25 -12.39 -0.81
N ARG A 138 -0.11 -12.78 -1.39
CA ARG A 138 0.01 -12.98 -2.84
C ARG A 138 -0.84 -14.16 -3.30
N HIS A 139 -1.22 -14.16 -4.58
CA HIS A 139 -2.06 -15.22 -5.13
C HIS A 139 -1.32 -16.58 -5.16
N ASN A 140 -0.18 -16.62 -5.82
CA ASN A 140 0.69 -17.80 -5.98
C ASN A 140 2.14 -17.33 -6.25
N PRO A 141 3.14 -18.23 -6.16
CA PRO A 141 4.52 -17.93 -6.58
C PRO A 141 4.63 -17.47 -8.03
N TYR A 142 3.87 -18.09 -8.91
CA TYR A 142 3.73 -17.73 -10.32
C TYR A 142 2.25 -17.69 -10.69
N TYR A 143 1.82 -16.68 -11.41
CA TYR A 143 0.44 -16.56 -11.87
C TYR A 143 0.37 -15.69 -13.13
N VAL A 144 -0.74 -15.80 -13.87
CA VAL A 144 -1.04 -14.91 -14.98
C VAL A 144 -2.06 -13.88 -14.51
N ARG A 145 -1.69 -12.61 -14.62
CA ARG A 145 -2.58 -11.51 -14.35
C ARG A 145 -3.24 -11.05 -15.63
N THR A 146 -4.57 -10.99 -15.63
CA THR A 146 -5.33 -10.42 -16.75
C THR A 146 -5.75 -9.00 -16.47
N VAL A 147 -5.59 -8.12 -17.46
CA VAL A 147 -5.99 -6.72 -17.41
C VAL A 147 -6.90 -6.42 -18.60
N ARG A 148 -8.05 -5.80 -18.32
CA ARG A 148 -9.02 -5.42 -19.34
C ARG A 148 -8.80 -3.99 -19.79
N GLY A 149 -8.78 -3.77 -21.10
CA GLY A 149 -8.73 -2.45 -21.73
C GLY A 149 -9.85 -2.26 -22.73
N ASP A 150 -10.37 -1.04 -22.85
CA ASP A 150 -11.33 -0.70 -23.93
C ASP A 150 -10.58 -0.75 -25.26
N LYS A 151 -11.19 -1.36 -26.30
CA LYS A 151 -10.59 -1.48 -27.64
C LYS A 151 -10.32 -0.14 -28.32
N LYS A 152 -10.99 0.92 -27.87
CA LYS A 152 -10.81 2.29 -28.39
C LYS A 152 -9.77 3.09 -27.62
N ASP A 153 -9.31 2.58 -26.47
CA ASP A 153 -8.27 3.22 -25.68
C ASP A 153 -6.94 3.23 -26.45
N PRO A 154 -6.28 4.37 -26.62
CA PRO A 154 -5.01 4.46 -27.34
C PRO A 154 -3.92 3.54 -26.81
N LEU A 155 -3.85 3.32 -25.48
CA LEU A 155 -2.91 2.40 -24.87
C LEU A 155 -3.22 0.94 -25.25
N THR A 156 -4.51 0.57 -25.24
CA THR A 156 -4.97 -0.76 -25.69
C THR A 156 -4.62 -1.01 -27.16
N ILE A 157 -4.83 -0.03 -28.02
CA ILE A 157 -4.47 -0.12 -29.44
C ILE A 157 -2.97 -0.31 -29.59
N MET A 158 -2.17 0.54 -28.95
CA MET A 158 -0.71 0.46 -28.97
C MET A 158 -0.21 -0.91 -28.52
N MET A 159 -0.70 -1.44 -27.39
CA MET A 159 -0.28 -2.74 -26.87
C MET A 159 -0.61 -3.90 -27.82
N ARG A 160 -1.78 -3.87 -28.47
CA ARG A 160 -2.17 -4.84 -29.49
C ARG A 160 -1.22 -4.77 -30.69
N ASP A 161 -0.90 -3.56 -31.18
CA ASP A 161 -0.02 -3.34 -32.32
C ASP A 161 1.42 -3.80 -32.01
N PHE A 162 1.86 -3.68 -30.76
CA PHE A 162 3.15 -4.21 -30.29
C PHE A 162 3.15 -5.74 -30.07
N GLY A 163 2.00 -6.41 -30.24
CA GLY A 163 1.90 -7.87 -30.12
C GLY A 163 1.90 -8.40 -28.68
N PHE A 164 1.49 -7.59 -27.68
CA PHE A 164 1.29 -8.12 -26.33
C PHE A 164 0.27 -9.27 -26.34
N PRO A 165 0.49 -10.35 -25.56
CA PRO A 165 -0.45 -11.46 -25.44
C PRO A 165 -1.84 -10.97 -25.02
N HIS A 166 -2.84 -11.18 -25.86
CA HIS A 166 -4.20 -10.71 -25.60
C HIS A 166 -5.24 -11.60 -26.26
N GLU A 167 -6.47 -11.48 -25.77
CA GLU A 167 -7.67 -12.11 -26.31
C GLU A 167 -8.87 -11.15 -26.19
N ASP A 168 -9.96 -11.47 -26.85
CA ASP A 168 -11.20 -10.72 -26.68
C ASP A 168 -11.92 -11.15 -25.39
N ASP A 169 -12.54 -10.20 -24.68
CA ASP A 169 -13.30 -10.49 -23.46
C ASP A 169 -14.52 -11.37 -23.77
N VAL A 170 -14.73 -12.43 -22.99
CA VAL A 170 -15.81 -13.40 -23.20
C VAL A 170 -17.21 -12.76 -23.12
N THR A 171 -17.36 -11.72 -22.30
CA THR A 171 -18.66 -11.08 -22.06
C THR A 171 -18.91 -9.88 -22.98
N LYS A 172 -17.83 -9.19 -23.41
CA LYS A 172 -17.90 -7.98 -24.25
C LYS A 172 -16.82 -8.00 -25.34
N PRO A 173 -16.85 -8.99 -26.24
CA PRO A 173 -15.79 -9.20 -27.24
C PRO A 173 -15.61 -8.00 -28.19
N GLU A 174 -16.69 -7.28 -28.49
CA GLU A 174 -16.65 -6.11 -29.41
C GLU A 174 -16.00 -4.87 -28.81
N HIS A 175 -15.92 -4.79 -27.47
CA HIS A 175 -15.49 -3.57 -26.77
C HIS A 175 -14.22 -3.73 -25.96
N THR A 176 -13.90 -4.95 -25.50
CA THR A 176 -12.88 -5.18 -24.49
C THR A 176 -11.82 -6.18 -24.97
N THR A 177 -10.57 -5.78 -24.82
CA THR A 177 -9.39 -6.66 -24.95
C THR A 177 -8.90 -7.05 -23.56
N VAL A 178 -8.52 -8.31 -23.39
CA VAL A 178 -7.92 -8.85 -22.17
C VAL A 178 -6.45 -9.15 -22.44
N PHE A 179 -5.55 -8.46 -21.76
CA PHE A 179 -4.11 -8.70 -21.82
C PHE A 179 -3.67 -9.65 -20.71
N SER A 180 -2.72 -10.53 -21.01
CA SER A 180 -2.18 -11.52 -20.08
C SER A 180 -0.73 -11.21 -19.73
N PHE A 181 -0.44 -11.04 -18.43
CA PHE A 181 0.89 -10.74 -17.90
C PHE A 181 1.36 -11.88 -17.01
N PRO A 182 2.48 -12.57 -17.32
CA PRO A 182 3.08 -13.52 -16.40
C PRO A 182 3.71 -12.77 -15.22
N MET A 183 3.38 -13.18 -14.00
CA MET A 183 3.83 -12.57 -12.75
C MET A 183 4.63 -13.59 -11.93
N LYS A 184 5.70 -13.13 -11.30
CA LYS A 184 6.46 -13.86 -10.29
C LYS A 184 6.41 -13.08 -8.98
N SER A 185 6.02 -13.73 -7.90
CA SER A 185 6.06 -13.14 -6.55
C SER A 185 7.47 -13.19 -5.97
N PRO A 186 7.83 -12.29 -5.03
CA PRO A 186 9.06 -12.40 -4.25
C PRO A 186 9.14 -13.74 -3.50
N GLU A 187 10.36 -14.25 -3.27
CA GLU A 187 10.56 -15.59 -2.70
C GLU A 187 10.05 -15.70 -1.25
N ASN A 188 10.15 -14.62 -0.48
CA ASN A 188 9.74 -14.59 0.93
C ASN A 188 8.26 -14.23 1.14
N SER A 189 7.48 -14.06 0.07
CA SER A 189 6.07 -13.70 0.17
C SER A 189 5.24 -14.78 0.87
N ILE A 190 4.17 -14.35 1.52
CA ILE A 190 3.08 -15.22 1.95
C ILE A 190 2.07 -15.35 0.82
N PHE A 191 1.65 -16.57 0.55
CA PHE A 191 0.62 -16.88 -0.43
C PHE A 191 -0.72 -17.18 0.24
N ARG A 192 -1.81 -17.04 -0.51
CA ARG A 192 -3.17 -17.22 0.01
C ARG A 192 -3.46 -18.60 0.64
N MET A 193 -2.65 -19.61 0.32
CA MET A 193 -2.80 -20.96 0.86
C MET A 193 -1.90 -21.20 2.08
N ASP A 194 -1.00 -20.27 2.41
CA ASP A 194 -0.05 -20.41 3.51
C ASP A 194 -0.63 -19.98 4.86
N MET A 195 -1.78 -19.29 4.85
CA MET A 195 -2.45 -18.86 6.07
C MET A 195 -3.97 -18.94 5.95
N SER A 196 -4.61 -19.25 7.04
CA SER A 196 -6.06 -19.19 7.17
C SER A 196 -6.55 -17.77 7.41
N ALA A 197 -7.85 -17.53 7.25
CA ALA A 197 -8.46 -16.23 7.54
C ALA A 197 -8.29 -15.81 9.02
N ILE A 198 -8.26 -16.78 9.93
CA ILE A 198 -8.08 -16.53 11.38
C ILE A 198 -6.63 -16.11 11.68
N GLU A 199 -5.65 -16.73 11.02
CA GLU A 199 -4.24 -16.39 11.19
C GLU A 199 -3.92 -14.99 10.63
N GLN A 200 -4.68 -14.53 9.64
CA GLN A 200 -4.52 -13.20 9.08
C GLN A 200 -5.11 -12.09 9.99
N LEU A 201 -6.12 -12.42 10.81
CA LEU A 201 -6.78 -11.50 11.76
C LEU A 201 -5.95 -11.32 13.04
#